data_4ea373e41f60344bdc42278ec0b9c278
#
_entry.id   4ea373e41f60344bdc42278ec0b9c278
#
_cell.length_a   1.000
_cell.length_b   1.000
_cell.length_c   1.000
_cell.angle_alpha   90.00
_cell.angle_beta   90.00
_cell.angle_gamma   90.00
#
_symmetry.space_group_name_H-M   'P 1'
#
loop_
_entity.id
_entity.type
_entity.pdbx_description
1 polymer ?
#
loop_
_entity_poly.entity_id
_entity_poly.type
_entity_poly.pdbx_seq_one_letter_code
_entity_poly.pdbx_strand_id
1 'polypeptide(L)' 'MRFRTADGVVIEGATFEDIANVLWQQVMVPELSLHDWMVENAKRAEMWDGTKLPVSSVEDHIRAMIAARHLVELSD' A
#
# COMPACT_ATOMS: atom_id res chain seq x y z
N MET A 1 -2.99 -2.79 13.65
CA MET A 1 -1.96 -1.84 13.21
C MET A 1 -2.59 -0.65 12.50
N ARG A 2 -2.00 0.49 12.63
CA ARG A 2 -2.50 1.75 12.03
C ARG A 2 -1.36 2.40 11.27
N PHE A 3 -1.70 2.95 10.11
CA PHE A 3 -0.73 3.65 9.27
C PHE A 3 -1.33 4.95 8.74
N ARG A 4 -0.46 5.90 8.45
CA ARG A 4 -0.84 7.11 7.72
C ARG A 4 -0.23 7.03 6.32
N THR A 5 -1.05 7.28 5.31
CA THR A 5 -0.60 7.32 3.92
C THR A 5 0.12 8.63 3.62
N ALA A 6 0.77 8.71 2.47
CA ALA A 6 1.41 9.94 2.01
C ALA A 6 0.42 11.10 1.87
N ASP A 7 -0.85 10.79 1.61
CA ASP A 7 -1.92 11.79 1.48
C ASP A 7 -2.47 12.24 2.84
N GLY A 8 -1.99 11.66 3.94
CA GLY A 8 -2.44 12.00 5.27
C GLY A 8 -3.66 11.21 5.75
N VAL A 9 -4.09 10.21 4.99
CA VAL A 9 -5.22 9.36 5.37
C VAL A 9 -4.75 8.30 6.36
N VAL A 10 -5.50 8.13 7.46
CA VAL A 10 -5.22 7.09 8.44
C VAL A 10 -6.00 5.83 8.08
N ILE A 11 -5.31 4.70 8.01
CA ILE A 11 -5.89 3.40 7.72
C ILE A 11 -5.55 2.43 8.84
N GLU A 12 -6.38 1.41 8.99
CA GLU A 12 -6.27 0.48 10.11
C GLU A 12 -6.64 -0.93 9.66
N GLY A 13 -5.94 -1.93 10.21
CA GLY A 13 -6.22 -3.32 9.94
C GLY A 13 -5.45 -4.21 10.91
N ALA A 14 -5.83 -5.48 11.01
CA ALA A 14 -5.18 -6.44 11.90
C ALA A 14 -3.92 -7.05 11.27
N THR A 15 -3.86 -7.09 9.94
CA THR A 15 -2.76 -7.70 9.20
C THR A 15 -2.35 -6.80 8.03
N PHE A 16 -1.19 -7.10 7.42
CA PHE A 16 -0.77 -6.39 6.21
C PHE A 16 -1.77 -6.61 5.06
N GLU A 17 -2.38 -7.80 5.01
CA GLU A 17 -3.40 -8.07 4.00
C GLU A 17 -4.61 -7.15 4.19
N ASP A 18 -5.04 -6.93 5.43
CA ASP A 18 -6.12 -5.98 5.73
C ASP A 18 -5.75 -4.58 5.27
N ILE A 19 -4.51 -4.14 5.53
CA ILE A 19 -4.03 -2.83 5.12
C ILE A 19 -4.06 -2.70 3.59
N ALA A 20 -3.59 -3.72 2.88
CA ALA A 20 -3.62 -3.73 1.43
C ALA A 20 -5.05 -3.66 0.89
N ASN A 21 -5.97 -4.39 1.52
CA ASN A 21 -7.38 -4.37 1.11
C ASN A 21 -8.01 -2.99 1.31
N VAL A 22 -7.70 -2.31 2.41
CA VAL A 22 -8.19 -0.95 2.65
C VAL A 22 -7.67 0.00 1.56
N LEU A 23 -6.39 -0.07 1.24
CA LEU A 23 -5.80 0.76 0.19
C LEU A 23 -6.44 0.47 -1.17
N TRP A 24 -6.64 -0.80 -1.49
CA TRP A 24 -7.26 -1.22 -2.73
C TRP A 24 -8.71 -0.71 -2.84
N GLN A 25 -9.46 -0.79 -1.74
CA GLN A 25 -10.86 -0.34 -1.73
C GLN A 25 -11.00 1.17 -1.92
N GLN A 26 -9.96 1.93 -1.65
CA GLN A 26 -9.97 3.38 -1.88
C GLN A 26 -9.81 3.75 -3.35
N VAL A 27 -9.38 2.79 -4.18
CA VAL A 27 -9.25 2.99 -5.62
C VAL A 27 -10.61 2.78 -6.26
N MET A 28 -11.08 3.76 -7.04
CA MET A 28 -12.43 3.72 -7.62
C MET A 28 -12.44 3.06 -8.99
N VAL A 29 -11.79 1.89 -9.10
CA VAL A 29 -11.76 1.08 -10.32
C VAL A 29 -12.24 -0.32 -9.96
N PRO A 30 -13.53 -0.62 -10.11
CA PRO A 30 -14.12 -1.88 -9.60
C PRO A 30 -13.59 -3.15 -10.28
N GLU A 31 -13.06 -3.06 -11.48
CA GLU A 31 -12.51 -4.22 -12.19
C GLU A 31 -11.08 -4.55 -11.78
N LEU A 32 -10.45 -3.72 -10.98
CA LEU A 32 -9.05 -3.90 -10.59
C LEU A 32 -8.97 -4.93 -9.46
N SER A 33 -8.23 -6.03 -9.69
CA SER A 33 -7.97 -7.01 -8.65
C SER A 33 -6.94 -6.47 -7.67
N LEU A 34 -6.82 -7.10 -6.50
CA LEU A 34 -5.81 -6.72 -5.51
C LEU A 34 -4.41 -6.81 -6.10
N HIS A 35 -4.11 -7.88 -6.85
CA HIS A 35 -2.81 -8.03 -7.50
C HIS A 35 -2.57 -6.92 -8.52
N ASP A 36 -3.56 -6.63 -9.35
CA ASP A 36 -3.46 -5.56 -10.35
C ASP A 36 -3.26 -4.21 -9.67
N TRP A 37 -3.92 -3.98 -8.54
CA TRP A 37 -3.70 -2.77 -7.75
C TRP A 37 -2.24 -2.67 -7.29
N MET A 38 -1.66 -3.79 -6.81
CA MET A 38 -0.26 -3.78 -6.39
C MET A 38 0.68 -3.43 -7.55
N VAL A 39 0.42 -3.99 -8.73
CA VAL A 39 1.22 -3.69 -9.93
C VAL A 39 1.14 -2.21 -10.28
N GLU A 40 -0.06 -1.64 -10.28
CA GLU A 40 -0.25 -0.22 -10.57
C GLU A 40 0.39 0.67 -9.50
N ASN A 41 0.26 0.27 -8.23
CA ASN A 41 0.88 1.00 -7.13
C ASN A 41 2.41 0.98 -7.23
N ALA A 42 2.98 -0.16 -7.63
CA ALA A 42 4.43 -0.28 -7.84
C ALA A 42 4.90 0.65 -8.97
N LYS A 43 4.14 0.74 -10.05
CA LYS A 43 4.46 1.65 -11.16
C LYS A 43 4.45 3.11 -10.71
N ARG A 44 3.44 3.50 -9.94
CA ARG A 44 3.33 4.87 -9.43
C ARG A 44 4.48 5.21 -8.49
N ALA A 45 4.85 4.28 -7.61
CA ALA A 45 5.95 4.49 -6.67
C ALA A 45 7.27 4.68 -7.41
N GLU A 46 7.51 3.89 -8.46
CA GLU A 46 8.72 4.02 -9.26
C GLU A 46 8.77 5.35 -9.98
N MET A 47 7.64 5.80 -10.51
CA MET A 47 7.54 7.10 -11.19
C MET A 47 7.68 8.27 -10.22
N TRP A 48 7.22 8.10 -8.98
CA TRP A 48 7.20 9.17 -7.99
C TRP A 48 8.59 9.43 -7.41
N ASP A 49 9.25 8.39 -6.90
CA ASP A 49 10.53 8.55 -6.19
C ASP A 49 11.53 7.43 -6.51
N GLY A 50 11.25 6.59 -7.50
CA GLY A 50 12.12 5.48 -7.87
C GLY A 50 12.00 4.27 -6.98
N THR A 51 11.06 4.25 -6.04
CA THR A 51 10.87 3.12 -5.13
C THR A 51 10.38 1.88 -5.88
N LYS A 52 11.02 0.75 -5.62
CA LYS A 52 10.64 -0.52 -6.22
C LYS A 52 9.86 -1.35 -5.20
N LEU A 53 8.58 -1.55 -5.47
CA LEU A 53 7.70 -2.33 -4.61
C LEU A 53 7.54 -3.73 -5.20
N PRO A 54 7.85 -4.80 -4.44
CA PRO A 54 7.62 -6.16 -4.94
C PRO A 54 6.13 -6.44 -5.05
N VAL A 55 5.75 -7.26 -6.02
CA VAL A 55 4.36 -7.63 -6.24
C VAL A 55 4.14 -9.14 -6.09
N SER A 56 5.14 -9.84 -5.56
CA SER A 56 5.07 -11.29 -5.35
C SER A 56 4.22 -11.68 -4.14
N SER A 57 4.13 -10.81 -3.15
CA SER A 57 3.27 -11.04 -1.99
C SER A 57 2.79 -9.72 -1.42
N VAL A 58 1.62 -9.76 -0.78
CA VAL A 58 1.03 -8.60 -0.12
C VAL A 58 1.93 -8.12 1.02
N GLU A 59 2.45 -9.05 1.82
CA GLU A 59 3.31 -8.70 2.95
C GLU A 59 4.56 -7.94 2.48
N ASP A 60 5.24 -8.46 1.47
CA ASP A 60 6.45 -7.81 0.96
C ASP A 60 6.15 -6.44 0.37
N HIS A 61 5.02 -6.32 -0.32
CA HIS A 61 4.58 -5.05 -0.90
C HIS A 61 4.38 -3.99 0.18
N ILE A 62 3.64 -4.33 1.23
CA ILE A 62 3.35 -3.40 2.33
C ILE A 62 4.62 -3.08 3.12
N ARG A 63 5.48 -4.08 3.38
CA ARG A 63 6.74 -3.83 4.08
C ARG A 63 7.62 -2.85 3.30
N ALA A 64 7.66 -2.97 1.97
CA ALA A 64 8.43 -2.06 1.13
C ALA A 64 7.85 -0.65 1.16
N MET A 65 6.53 -0.51 1.20
CA MET A 65 5.88 0.80 1.35
C MET A 65 6.26 1.46 2.67
N ILE A 66 6.30 0.68 3.74
CA ILE A 66 6.71 1.19 5.06
C ILE A 66 8.17 1.64 5.02
N ALA A 67 9.06 0.83 4.44
CA ALA A 67 10.47 1.15 4.34
C ALA A 67 10.72 2.42 3.52
N ALA A 68 9.92 2.65 2.49
CA ALA A 68 10.01 3.82 1.63
C ALA A 68 9.25 5.03 2.17
N ARG A 69 8.60 4.89 3.32
CA ARG A 69 7.79 5.94 3.94
C ARG A 69 6.53 6.34 3.17
N HIS A 70 6.06 5.45 2.30
CA HIS A 70 4.75 5.61 1.67
C HIS A 70 3.63 5.29 2.67
N LEU A 71 3.95 4.49 3.69
CA LEU A 71 3.10 4.25 4.85
C LEU A 71 3.92 4.50 6.10
N VAL A 72 3.39 5.28 7.03
CA VAL A 72 4.05 5.56 8.31
C VAL A 72 3.24 4.92 9.42
N GLU A 73 3.86 4.02 10.15
CA GLU A 73 3.19 3.34 11.26
C GLU A 73 2.91 4.33 12.39
N LEU A 74 1.69 4.29 12.91
CA LEU A 74 1.25 5.13 14.01
C LEU A 74 1.21 4.28 15.28
N SER A 75 1.75 4.82 16.37
CA SER A 75 1.65 4.17 17.66
C SER A 75 0.25 4.39 18.24
N ASP A 76 -0.23 3.38 18.93
CA ASP A 76 -1.53 3.45 19.58
C ASP A 76 -1.45 4.24 20.88
#